data_6fed5ed1e2f53194dea7d834ed71a0f1
#
_entry.id   6fed5ed1e2f53194dea7d834ed71a0f1
#
_cell.length_a   1.000
_cell.length_b   1.000
_cell.length_c   1.000
_cell.angle_alpha   90.00
_cell.angle_beta   90.00
_cell.angle_gamma   90.00
#
_symmetry.space_group_name_H-M   'P 1'
#
loop_
_entity.id
_entity.type
_entity.pdbx_description
1 polymer ?
#
loop_
_entity_poly.entity_id
_entity_poly.type
_entity_poly.pdbx_seq_one_letter_code
_entity_poly.pdbx_strand_id
1 'polypeptide(L)'
;DYHTFIWGDGPKTTEVFTAMLEAYDAGIYIIDTPRTDRCSDAWYEPAIEAIVAAQEATGKIALPVAPMMENFGEGRATALMERGVCALLGIETALAAIRAAQTEPGLPGWRPVAALPPRDSTLLSEAEAKALLAAAGVAVPKGVQAATLADLLAKAADLSPPLALKGLGFAHKTEAGAVRLGLTSLAGQAEMTG
;
A
#
# COMPACT_ATOMS: atom_id res chain seq x y z
N ASP A 1 -22.56 -18.14 14.97
CA ASP A 1 -23.00 -19.51 15.15
C ASP A 1 -21.87 -20.48 14.84
N TYR A 2 -21.86 -21.64 15.47
CA TYR A 2 -20.73 -22.55 15.41
C TYR A 2 -21.13 -23.88 14.77
N HIS A 3 -20.53 -24.20 13.63
CA HIS A 3 -20.92 -25.34 12.82
C HIS A 3 -19.94 -26.50 12.91
N THR A 4 -19.65 -26.97 14.13
CA THR A 4 -18.70 -28.05 14.38
C THR A 4 -19.00 -29.33 13.59
N PHE A 5 -20.27 -29.63 13.38
CA PHE A 5 -20.69 -30.89 12.72
C PHE A 5 -20.44 -30.92 11.20
N ILE A 6 -20.20 -29.76 10.60
CA ILE A 6 -19.92 -29.65 9.17
C ILE A 6 -18.50 -29.19 8.89
N TRP A 7 -17.67 -29.10 9.92
CA TRP A 7 -16.27 -28.71 9.77
C TRP A 7 -15.53 -29.67 8.82
N GLY A 8 -14.94 -29.14 7.77
CA GLY A 8 -14.31 -29.90 6.70
C GLY A 8 -15.26 -30.40 5.59
N ASP A 9 -16.59 -30.28 5.76
CA ASP A 9 -17.57 -30.54 4.72
C ASP A 9 -17.80 -29.26 3.90
N GLY A 10 -17.01 -29.06 2.85
CA GLY A 10 -17.06 -27.86 2.01
C GLY A 10 -18.46 -27.58 1.44
N PRO A 11 -19.14 -28.56 0.81
CA PRO A 11 -20.50 -28.35 0.28
C PRO A 11 -21.49 -27.85 1.31
N LYS A 12 -21.56 -28.48 2.49
CA LYS A 12 -22.48 -28.04 3.55
C LYS A 12 -22.10 -26.69 4.13
N THR A 13 -20.80 -26.41 4.28
CA THR A 13 -20.31 -25.11 4.74
C THR A 13 -20.72 -24.03 3.73
N THR A 14 -20.59 -24.29 2.43
CA THR A 14 -21.02 -23.38 1.38
C THR A 14 -22.52 -23.11 1.44
N GLU A 15 -23.36 -24.15 1.61
CA GLU A 15 -24.80 -23.99 1.75
C GLU A 15 -25.17 -23.08 2.94
N VAL A 16 -24.56 -23.31 4.11
CA VAL A 16 -24.80 -22.50 5.31
C VAL A 16 -24.33 -21.06 5.14
N PHE A 17 -23.13 -20.86 4.59
CA PHE A 17 -22.60 -19.52 4.38
C PHE A 17 -23.39 -18.74 3.34
N THR A 18 -23.84 -19.41 2.28
CA THR A 18 -24.72 -18.80 1.26
C THR A 18 -26.04 -18.37 1.88
N ALA A 19 -26.72 -19.27 2.58
CA ALA A 19 -27.99 -18.96 3.24
C ALA A 19 -27.87 -17.84 4.27
N MET A 20 -26.77 -17.78 5.02
CA MET A 20 -26.48 -16.70 5.93
C MET A 20 -26.28 -15.38 5.17
N LEU A 21 -25.49 -15.38 4.12
CA LEU A 21 -25.19 -14.18 3.34
C LEU A 21 -26.42 -13.65 2.59
N GLU A 22 -27.32 -14.53 2.15
CA GLU A 22 -28.62 -14.14 1.55
C GLU A 22 -29.47 -13.30 2.52
N ALA A 23 -29.39 -13.56 3.82
CA ALA A 23 -30.19 -12.90 4.84
C ALA A 23 -29.66 -11.50 5.24
N TYR A 24 -28.41 -11.15 4.85
CA TYR A 24 -27.75 -9.93 5.27
C TYR A 24 -27.14 -9.19 4.08
N ASP A 25 -26.76 -7.92 4.25
CA ASP A 25 -26.09 -7.13 3.19
C ASP A 25 -24.61 -7.50 3.02
N ALA A 26 -23.99 -7.97 4.10
CA ALA A 26 -22.61 -8.47 4.11
C ALA A 26 -22.43 -9.50 5.23
N GLY A 27 -21.47 -10.41 5.08
CA GLY A 27 -21.10 -11.40 6.07
C GLY A 27 -19.67 -11.24 6.57
N ILE A 28 -19.48 -11.34 7.89
CA ILE A 28 -18.15 -11.42 8.50
C ILE A 28 -17.92 -12.87 8.90
N TYR A 29 -16.83 -13.47 8.40
CA TYR A 29 -16.43 -14.84 8.67
C TYR A 29 -15.12 -14.82 9.44
N ILE A 30 -15.16 -15.12 10.73
CA ILE A 30 -13.96 -15.14 11.56
C ILE A 30 -13.21 -16.44 11.33
N ILE A 31 -11.98 -16.34 10.85
CA ILE A 31 -11.11 -17.46 10.49
C ILE A 31 -9.77 -17.30 11.22
N ASP A 32 -9.43 -18.25 12.04
CA ASP A 32 -8.20 -18.27 12.84
C ASP A 32 -7.22 -19.35 12.34
N THR A 33 -6.80 -19.25 11.08
CA THR A 33 -5.86 -20.24 10.54
C THR A 33 -4.56 -20.25 11.35
N PRO A 34 -3.99 -21.44 11.60
CA PRO A 34 -2.71 -21.52 12.29
C PRO A 34 -1.58 -20.98 11.41
N ARG A 35 -0.48 -20.63 12.04
CA ARG A 35 0.75 -20.29 11.32
C ARG A 35 1.29 -21.51 10.59
N THR A 36 1.53 -21.40 9.30
CA THR A 36 1.99 -22.49 8.43
C THR A 36 3.41 -22.97 8.74
N ASP A 37 4.22 -22.15 9.44
CA ASP A 37 5.53 -22.54 9.96
C ASP A 37 5.45 -23.41 11.22
N ARG A 38 4.26 -23.61 11.80
CA ARG A 38 4.00 -24.40 13.00
C ARG A 38 3.16 -25.64 12.74
N CYS A 39 2.13 -25.51 11.91
CA CYS A 39 1.26 -26.62 11.56
C CYS A 39 0.54 -26.36 10.23
N SER A 40 -0.08 -27.42 9.67
CA SER A 40 -0.86 -27.32 8.45
C SER A 40 -2.15 -26.56 8.70
N ASP A 41 -2.51 -25.67 7.78
CA ASP A 41 -3.77 -24.94 7.72
C ASP A 41 -4.78 -25.56 6.74
N ALA A 42 -4.47 -26.73 6.16
CA ALA A 42 -5.29 -27.38 5.14
C ALA A 42 -6.75 -27.66 5.57
N TRP A 43 -6.99 -27.82 6.88
CA TRP A 43 -8.32 -28.03 7.43
C TRP A 43 -9.25 -26.81 7.31
N TYR A 44 -8.68 -25.64 7.07
CA TYR A 44 -9.43 -24.39 6.90
C TYR A 44 -9.83 -24.12 5.45
N GLU A 45 -9.20 -24.83 4.51
CA GLU A 45 -9.44 -24.63 3.07
C GLU A 45 -10.91 -24.77 2.66
N PRO A 46 -11.66 -25.81 3.12
CA PRO A 46 -13.07 -25.93 2.78
C PRO A 46 -13.91 -24.74 3.26
N ALA A 47 -13.59 -24.17 4.42
CA ALA A 47 -14.32 -23.01 4.93
C ALA A 47 -13.97 -21.73 4.15
N ILE A 48 -12.71 -21.56 3.76
CA ILE A 48 -12.25 -20.42 2.97
C ILE A 48 -12.86 -20.45 1.57
N GLU A 49 -12.87 -21.62 0.92
CA GLU A 49 -13.53 -21.81 -0.37
C GLU A 49 -15.04 -21.59 -0.27
N ALA A 50 -15.68 -21.99 0.82
CA ALA A 50 -17.09 -21.75 1.06
C ALA A 50 -17.44 -20.25 1.19
N ILE A 51 -16.55 -19.42 1.76
CA ILE A 51 -16.72 -17.96 1.81
C ILE A 51 -16.74 -17.38 0.41
N VAL A 52 -15.78 -17.78 -0.42
CA VAL A 52 -15.71 -17.32 -1.81
C VAL A 52 -16.93 -17.76 -2.61
N ALA A 53 -17.30 -19.02 -2.50
CA ALA A 53 -18.48 -19.57 -3.19
C ALA A 53 -19.79 -18.87 -2.75
N ALA A 54 -19.93 -18.54 -1.48
CA ALA A 54 -21.08 -17.79 -0.98
C ALA A 54 -21.15 -16.37 -1.56
N GLN A 55 -20.00 -15.67 -1.67
CA GLN A 55 -19.93 -14.37 -2.34
C GLN A 55 -20.31 -14.46 -3.80
N GLU A 56 -19.76 -15.44 -4.54
CA GLU A 56 -20.05 -15.67 -5.94
C GLU A 56 -21.53 -15.98 -6.18
N ALA A 57 -22.12 -16.83 -5.34
CA ALA A 57 -23.51 -17.23 -5.46
C ALA A 57 -24.51 -16.10 -5.18
N THR A 58 -24.20 -15.23 -4.22
CA THR A 58 -25.13 -14.19 -3.74
C THR A 58 -24.85 -12.81 -4.35
N GLY A 59 -23.64 -12.57 -4.87
CA GLY A 59 -23.18 -11.25 -5.28
C GLY A 59 -23.03 -10.25 -4.14
N LYS A 60 -23.11 -10.72 -2.87
CA LYS A 60 -22.97 -9.90 -1.67
C LYS A 60 -21.57 -10.01 -1.08
N ILE A 61 -21.19 -9.07 -0.26
CA ILE A 61 -19.85 -8.97 0.30
C ILE A 61 -19.63 -10.01 1.40
N ALA A 62 -18.66 -10.89 1.22
CA ALA A 62 -18.18 -11.83 2.22
C ALA A 62 -16.78 -11.43 2.69
N LEU A 63 -16.60 -11.21 4.01
CA LEU A 63 -15.38 -10.70 4.59
C LEU A 63 -14.76 -11.75 5.52
N PRO A 64 -13.76 -12.53 5.09
CA PRO A 64 -12.94 -13.31 5.99
C PRO A 64 -12.11 -12.39 6.87
N VAL A 65 -12.21 -12.57 8.17
CA VAL A 65 -11.52 -11.75 9.17
C VAL A 65 -10.68 -12.64 10.07
N ALA A 66 -9.39 -12.44 10.07
CA ALA A 66 -8.50 -13.08 11.04
C ALA A 66 -8.49 -12.28 12.35
N PRO A 67 -8.68 -12.92 13.51
CA PRO A 67 -8.65 -12.22 14.81
C PRO A 67 -7.29 -11.61 15.12
N MET A 68 -6.20 -12.24 14.68
CA MET A 68 -4.83 -11.76 14.85
C MET A 68 -4.10 -11.75 13.50
N MET A 69 -3.11 -10.89 13.37
CA MET A 69 -2.38 -10.74 12.09
C MET A 69 -1.66 -12.02 11.64
N GLU A 70 -1.19 -12.83 12.59
CA GLU A 70 -0.54 -14.10 12.31
C GLU A 70 -1.48 -15.23 11.92
N ASN A 71 -2.78 -15.06 12.09
CA ASN A 71 -3.79 -16.07 11.72
C ASN A 71 -4.15 -16.07 10.23
N PHE A 72 -3.54 -15.21 9.43
CA PHE A 72 -3.83 -15.15 8.01
C PHE A 72 -2.59 -14.72 7.23
N GLY A 73 -1.94 -15.68 6.58
CA GLY A 73 -0.73 -15.42 5.81
C GLY A 73 -0.98 -14.48 4.62
N GLU A 74 0.01 -13.63 4.31
CA GLU A 74 -0.05 -12.67 3.20
C GLU A 74 -0.43 -13.32 1.87
N GLY A 75 0.16 -14.49 1.54
CA GLY A 75 -0.16 -15.20 0.30
C GLY A 75 -1.62 -15.61 0.19
N ARG A 76 -2.25 -16.03 1.30
CA ARG A 76 -3.67 -16.38 1.34
C ARG A 76 -4.55 -15.14 1.20
N ALA A 77 -4.21 -14.06 1.89
CA ALA A 77 -4.92 -12.79 1.77
C ALA A 77 -4.87 -12.25 0.33
N THR A 78 -3.70 -12.28 -0.29
CA THR A 78 -3.52 -11.88 -1.70
C THR A 78 -4.35 -12.73 -2.64
N ALA A 79 -4.32 -14.06 -2.49
CA ALA A 79 -5.10 -14.97 -3.33
C ALA A 79 -6.62 -14.73 -3.23
N LEU A 80 -7.13 -14.40 -2.05
CA LEU A 80 -8.52 -14.04 -1.85
C LEU A 80 -8.87 -12.69 -2.50
N MET A 81 -8.00 -11.70 -2.37
CA MET A 81 -8.20 -10.40 -2.99
C MET A 81 -8.20 -10.49 -4.52
N GLU A 82 -7.39 -11.34 -5.12
CA GLU A 82 -7.40 -11.63 -6.56
C GLU A 82 -8.74 -12.23 -7.03
N ARG A 83 -9.45 -12.92 -6.14
CA ARG A 83 -10.82 -13.46 -6.36
C ARG A 83 -11.92 -12.47 -5.98
N GLY A 84 -11.57 -11.22 -5.63
CA GLY A 84 -12.53 -10.19 -5.25
C GLY A 84 -13.07 -10.32 -3.81
N VAL A 85 -12.46 -11.17 -2.97
CA VAL A 85 -12.82 -11.33 -1.56
C VAL A 85 -11.84 -10.58 -0.69
N CYS A 86 -12.32 -9.58 0.06
CA CYS A 86 -11.48 -8.72 0.89
C CYS A 86 -11.16 -9.40 2.23
N ALA A 87 -9.94 -9.91 2.38
CA ALA A 87 -9.45 -10.46 3.63
C ALA A 87 -9.00 -9.35 4.58
N LEU A 88 -9.48 -9.35 5.82
CA LEU A 88 -9.18 -8.33 6.82
C LEU A 88 -8.47 -8.93 8.04
N LEU A 89 -7.53 -8.17 8.61
CA LEU A 89 -6.70 -8.60 9.73
C LEU A 89 -7.01 -7.76 10.98
N GLY A 90 -7.31 -8.44 12.07
CA GLY A 90 -7.73 -7.83 13.34
C GLY A 90 -9.21 -7.43 13.34
N ILE A 91 -9.96 -7.89 14.33
CA ILE A 91 -11.41 -7.66 14.41
C ILE A 91 -11.73 -6.16 14.52
N GLU A 92 -11.01 -5.44 15.35
CA GLU A 92 -11.23 -4.00 15.54
C GLU A 92 -10.96 -3.21 14.25
N THR A 93 -9.85 -3.55 13.56
CA THR A 93 -9.50 -2.94 12.28
C THR A 93 -10.54 -3.25 11.21
N ALA A 94 -11.02 -4.50 11.16
CA ALA A 94 -12.05 -4.91 10.22
C ALA A 94 -13.37 -4.13 10.45
N LEU A 95 -13.82 -4.01 11.68
CA LEU A 95 -15.01 -3.24 12.02
C LEU A 95 -14.86 -1.76 11.69
N ALA A 96 -13.68 -1.19 11.94
CA ALA A 96 -13.38 0.20 11.57
C ALA A 96 -13.40 0.39 10.04
N ALA A 97 -12.83 -0.54 9.28
CA ALA A 97 -12.84 -0.50 7.81
C ALA A 97 -14.27 -0.62 7.25
N ILE A 98 -15.08 -1.54 7.78
CA ILE A 98 -16.49 -1.70 7.39
C ILE A 98 -17.26 -0.41 7.67
N ARG A 99 -17.08 0.18 8.85
CA ARG A 99 -17.72 1.46 9.22
C ARG A 99 -17.29 2.58 8.28
N ALA A 100 -16.02 2.67 7.94
CA ALA A 100 -15.51 3.67 7.02
C ALA A 100 -16.10 3.51 5.61
N ALA A 101 -16.23 2.25 5.13
CA ALA A 101 -16.83 1.95 3.84
C ALA A 101 -18.33 2.30 3.74
N GLN A 102 -19.05 2.31 4.86
CA GLN A 102 -20.45 2.75 4.93
C GLN A 102 -20.62 4.27 4.95
N THR A 103 -19.52 4.99 5.20
CA THR A 103 -19.57 6.45 5.23
C THR A 103 -19.51 6.97 3.80
N GLU A 104 -20.56 7.63 3.35
CA GLU A 104 -20.53 8.37 2.09
C GLU A 104 -19.32 9.31 2.09
N PRO A 105 -18.50 9.33 1.06
CA PRO A 105 -17.38 10.27 0.98
C PRO A 105 -17.94 11.69 1.01
N GLY A 106 -18.00 12.24 2.23
CA GLY A 106 -18.65 13.53 2.52
C GLY A 106 -17.83 14.75 2.10
N LEU A 107 -17.11 14.66 1.00
CA LEU A 107 -16.48 15.83 0.38
C LEU A 107 -17.38 16.37 -0.73
N PRO A 108 -18.21 17.39 -0.43
CA PRO A 108 -19.02 18.03 -1.45
C PRO A 108 -18.13 18.54 -2.57
N GLY A 109 -18.37 18.08 -3.80
CA GLY A 109 -17.60 18.50 -4.97
C GLY A 109 -16.30 17.73 -5.23
N TRP A 110 -15.95 16.72 -4.42
CA TRP A 110 -14.86 15.83 -4.77
C TRP A 110 -15.20 15.05 -6.05
N ARG A 111 -14.33 15.15 -7.03
CA ARG A 111 -14.39 14.35 -8.24
C ARG A 111 -13.08 13.55 -8.34
N PRO A 112 -13.13 12.26 -8.64
CA PRO A 112 -11.91 11.54 -8.93
C PRO A 112 -11.18 12.24 -10.08
N VAL A 113 -9.89 12.48 -9.92
CA VAL A 113 -9.06 12.94 -11.03
C VAL A 113 -9.09 11.83 -12.07
N ALA A 114 -9.61 12.11 -13.25
CA ALA A 114 -9.61 11.14 -14.32
C ALA A 114 -8.16 10.71 -14.60
N ALA A 115 -7.92 9.42 -14.61
CA ALA A 115 -6.63 8.89 -15.02
C ALA A 115 -6.35 9.38 -16.45
N LEU A 116 -5.22 10.04 -16.63
CA LEU A 116 -4.78 10.40 -17.97
C LEU A 116 -4.50 9.11 -18.74
N PRO A 117 -4.79 9.08 -20.05
CA PRO A 117 -4.44 7.92 -20.85
C PRO A 117 -2.93 7.65 -20.74
N PRO A 118 -2.51 6.39 -20.83
CA PRO A 118 -1.09 6.03 -20.82
C PRO A 118 -0.34 6.89 -21.84
N ARG A 119 0.73 7.52 -21.41
CA ARG A 119 1.63 8.29 -22.26
C ARG A 119 3.02 7.71 -22.10
N ASP A 120 3.83 7.85 -23.14
CA ASP A 120 5.25 7.60 -23.00
C ASP A 120 5.79 8.46 -21.86
N SER A 121 6.39 7.82 -20.87
CA SER A 121 6.91 8.49 -19.70
C SER A 121 8.43 8.56 -19.78
N THR A 122 8.98 9.74 -19.51
CA THR A 122 10.42 9.94 -19.37
C THR A 122 10.73 10.19 -17.89
N LEU A 123 11.73 9.49 -17.37
CA LEU A 123 12.21 9.74 -16.02
C LEU A 123 12.97 11.07 -16.00
N LEU A 124 12.46 12.02 -15.26
CA LEU A 124 13.09 13.31 -15.06
C LEU A 124 14.09 13.25 -13.89
N SER A 125 15.18 13.98 -14.00
CA SER A 125 16.03 14.26 -12.85
C SER A 125 15.29 15.13 -11.83
N GLU A 126 15.73 15.13 -10.56
CA GLU A 126 15.13 15.96 -9.51
C GLU A 126 15.13 17.45 -9.87
N ALA A 127 16.16 17.91 -10.59
CA ALA A 127 16.24 19.31 -10.98
C ALA A 127 15.28 19.67 -12.11
N GLU A 128 15.14 18.82 -13.12
CA GLU A 128 14.16 18.99 -14.19
C GLU A 128 12.73 18.97 -13.63
N ALA A 129 12.43 18.04 -12.72
CA ALA A 129 11.14 17.97 -12.06
C ALA A 129 10.86 19.25 -11.24
N LYS A 130 11.85 19.76 -10.49
CA LYS A 130 11.70 21.02 -9.76
C LYS A 130 11.49 22.21 -10.67
N ALA A 131 12.18 22.26 -11.81
CA ALA A 131 11.99 23.36 -12.78
C ALA A 131 10.56 23.36 -13.34
N LEU A 132 10.01 22.18 -13.65
CA LEU A 132 8.63 22.06 -14.11
C LEU A 132 7.61 22.45 -13.02
N LEU A 133 7.83 22.02 -11.78
CA LEU A 133 6.98 22.39 -10.66
C LEU A 133 7.01 23.90 -10.39
N ALA A 134 8.18 24.52 -10.43
CA ALA A 134 8.32 25.96 -10.28
C ALA A 134 7.60 26.71 -11.40
N ALA A 135 7.72 26.26 -12.65
CA ALA A 135 7.02 26.83 -13.79
C ALA A 135 5.48 26.73 -13.65
N ALA A 136 5.00 25.69 -12.97
CA ALA A 136 3.59 25.51 -12.62
C ALA A 136 3.13 26.30 -11.36
N GLY A 137 3.99 27.15 -10.78
CA GLY A 137 3.68 27.95 -9.59
C GLY A 137 3.82 27.19 -8.25
N VAL A 138 4.36 26.00 -8.26
CA VAL A 138 4.62 25.23 -7.03
C VAL A 138 5.92 25.73 -6.38
N ALA A 139 5.89 26.05 -5.09
CA ALA A 139 7.08 26.43 -4.36
C ALA A 139 8.07 25.28 -4.26
N VAL A 140 9.29 25.48 -4.69
CA VAL A 140 10.38 24.49 -4.62
C VAL A 140 11.57 25.07 -3.87
N PRO A 141 12.36 24.23 -3.16
CA PRO A 141 13.58 24.68 -2.53
C PRO A 141 14.59 25.23 -3.54
N LYS A 142 15.25 26.33 -3.20
CA LYS A 142 16.37 26.83 -4.00
C LYS A 142 17.48 25.79 -4.07
N GLY A 143 18.12 25.67 -5.21
CA GLY A 143 19.21 24.73 -5.41
C GLY A 143 20.02 25.08 -6.66
N VAL A 144 21.23 24.58 -6.71
CA VAL A 144 22.15 24.74 -7.83
C VAL A 144 22.71 23.37 -8.23
N GLN A 145 23.14 23.24 -9.48
CA GLN A 145 23.80 22.05 -10.00
C GLN A 145 25.17 22.40 -10.52
N ALA A 146 26.10 21.48 -10.35
CA ALA A 146 27.46 21.62 -10.81
C ALA A 146 28.05 20.24 -11.14
N ALA A 147 28.99 20.21 -12.09
CA ALA A 147 29.72 19.00 -12.44
C ALA A 147 30.92 18.76 -11.51
N THR A 148 31.45 19.82 -10.88
CA THR A 148 32.57 19.74 -9.96
C THR A 148 32.28 20.44 -8.64
N LEU A 149 33.01 20.08 -7.59
CA LEU A 149 32.88 20.72 -6.28
C LEU A 149 33.26 22.21 -6.33
N ALA A 150 34.26 22.57 -7.11
CA ALA A 150 34.68 23.98 -7.27
C ALA A 150 33.58 24.85 -7.88
N ASP A 151 32.91 24.35 -8.95
CA ASP A 151 31.80 25.02 -9.60
C ASP A 151 30.58 25.07 -8.65
N LEU A 152 30.35 24.00 -7.88
CA LEU A 152 29.28 23.96 -6.89
C LEU A 152 29.46 25.02 -5.81
N LEU A 153 30.66 25.16 -5.27
CA LEU A 153 30.97 26.17 -4.24
C LEU A 153 30.72 27.58 -4.74
N ALA A 154 31.12 27.86 -5.99
CA ALA A 154 30.90 29.15 -6.61
C ALA A 154 29.39 29.46 -6.80
N LYS A 155 28.63 28.49 -7.33
CA LYS A 155 27.19 28.64 -7.59
C LYS A 155 26.32 28.67 -6.33
N ALA A 156 26.78 28.00 -5.27
CA ALA A 156 26.02 27.89 -4.02
C ALA A 156 26.27 29.04 -3.01
N ALA A 157 27.04 30.05 -3.39
CA ALA A 157 27.39 31.15 -2.51
C ALA A 157 26.20 31.87 -1.85
N ASP A 158 25.07 31.93 -2.57
CA ASP A 158 23.82 32.57 -2.11
C ASP A 158 22.84 31.62 -1.40
N LEU A 159 23.23 30.36 -1.20
CA LEU A 159 22.41 29.39 -0.48
C LEU A 159 22.71 29.46 1.03
N SER A 160 21.64 29.49 1.82
CA SER A 160 21.73 29.55 3.28
C SER A 160 21.61 28.17 3.93
N PRO A 161 22.40 27.82 4.92
CA PRO A 161 22.25 26.61 5.70
C PRO A 161 20.88 26.54 6.43
N PRO A 162 20.38 25.30 6.73
CA PRO A 162 21.03 24.03 6.47
C PRO A 162 20.93 23.62 5.00
N LEU A 163 22.00 23.02 4.46
CA LEU A 163 22.09 22.61 3.07
C LEU A 163 21.96 21.07 2.93
N ALA A 164 21.50 20.63 1.77
CA ALA A 164 21.53 19.24 1.35
C ALA A 164 22.40 19.10 0.09
N LEU A 165 23.40 18.23 0.15
CA LEU A 165 24.23 17.87 -1.00
C LEU A 165 23.80 16.49 -1.52
N LYS A 166 23.53 16.39 -2.82
CA LYS A 166 23.04 15.17 -3.45
C LYS A 166 23.81 14.88 -4.73
N GLY A 167 24.25 13.63 -4.90
CA GLY A 167 24.83 13.16 -6.16
C GLY A 167 23.81 13.13 -7.27
N LEU A 168 24.24 13.41 -8.50
CA LEU A 168 23.43 13.27 -9.72
C LEU A 168 23.73 11.93 -10.39
N GLY A 169 22.76 11.41 -11.13
CA GLY A 169 22.93 10.14 -11.88
C GLY A 169 22.68 8.85 -11.09
N PHE A 170 22.32 8.93 -9.81
CA PHE A 170 21.98 7.77 -9.00
C PHE A 170 20.47 7.51 -9.00
N ALA A 171 20.06 6.28 -9.26
CA ALA A 171 18.64 5.88 -9.14
C ALA A 171 18.17 5.89 -7.67
N HIS A 172 19.01 5.35 -6.76
CA HIS A 172 18.79 5.28 -5.32
C HIS A 172 19.90 6.00 -4.56
N LYS A 173 19.81 7.32 -4.51
CA LYS A 173 20.85 8.21 -3.96
C LYS A 173 21.25 7.92 -2.52
N THR A 174 20.28 7.55 -1.67
CA THR A 174 20.52 7.28 -0.24
C THR A 174 21.31 5.98 -0.07
N GLU A 175 20.94 4.93 -0.79
CA GLU A 175 21.61 3.63 -0.75
C GLU A 175 23.05 3.72 -1.29
N ALA A 176 23.25 4.56 -2.30
CA ALA A 176 24.58 4.84 -2.87
C ALA A 176 25.44 5.77 -1.99
N GLY A 177 24.97 6.20 -0.82
CA GLY A 177 25.68 7.17 0.02
C GLY A 177 25.81 8.57 -0.59
N ALA A 178 25.05 8.85 -1.66
CA ALA A 178 25.11 10.06 -2.45
C ALA A 178 24.18 11.18 -1.91
N VAL A 179 23.90 11.19 -0.61
CA VAL A 179 23.09 12.22 0.05
C VAL A 179 23.74 12.62 1.37
N ARG A 180 23.95 13.91 1.57
CA ARG A 180 24.39 14.50 2.83
C ARG A 180 23.43 15.61 3.22
N LEU A 181 22.92 15.55 4.42
CA LEU A 181 21.89 16.48 4.92
C LEU A 181 22.45 17.31 6.09
N GLY A 182 21.77 18.43 6.37
CA GLY A 182 22.08 19.26 7.54
C GLY A 182 23.44 19.96 7.47
N LEU A 183 23.97 20.16 6.27
CA LEU A 183 25.27 20.79 6.13
C LEU A 183 25.22 22.28 6.47
N THR A 184 26.14 22.72 7.30
CA THR A 184 26.32 24.14 7.61
C THR A 184 27.28 24.82 6.64
N SER A 185 28.06 24.03 5.88
CA SER A 185 28.99 24.51 4.86
C SER A 185 29.22 23.40 3.82
N LEU A 186 29.49 23.78 2.60
CA LEU A 186 29.95 22.88 1.52
C LEU A 186 31.48 22.75 1.47
N ALA A 187 32.20 23.63 2.19
CA ALA A 187 33.67 23.55 2.25
C ALA A 187 34.10 22.24 2.91
N GLY A 188 35.09 21.58 2.32
CA GLY A 188 35.61 20.30 2.83
C GLY A 188 34.77 19.07 2.49
N GLN A 189 33.71 19.22 1.71
CA GLN A 189 32.97 18.07 1.19
C GLN A 189 33.75 17.37 0.08
N ALA A 190 33.81 16.03 0.11
CA ALA A 190 34.37 15.25 -0.98
C ALA A 190 33.40 15.18 -2.16
N GLU A 191 33.92 15.06 -3.36
CA GLU A 191 33.10 14.77 -4.54
C GLU A 191 32.39 13.43 -4.38
N MET A 192 31.14 13.38 -4.76
CA MET A 192 30.36 12.15 -4.83
C MET A 192 30.31 11.73 -6.29
N THR A 193 31.14 10.75 -6.62
CA THR A 193 31.20 10.14 -7.96
C THR A 193 30.34 8.89 -7.97
N GLY A 194 29.52 8.74 -9.01
CA GLY A 194 28.74 7.55 -9.32
C GLY A 194 29.48 6.65 -10.30
#